data_98d9f0f8052c71683ef7124685ce9801
#
_entry.id   98d9f0f8052c71683ef7124685ce9801
#
_cell.length_a   1.000
_cell.length_b   1.000
_cell.length_c   1.000
_cell.angle_alpha   90.00
_cell.angle_beta   90.00
_cell.angle_gamma   90.00
#
_symmetry.space_group_name_H-M   'P 1'
#
loop_
_entity.id
_entity.type
_entity.pdbx_description
1 polymer ?
#
loop_
_entity_poly.entity_id
_entity_poly.type
_entity_poly.pdbx_seq_one_letter_code
_entity_poly.pdbx_strand_id
1 'polypeptide(L)'
;MSLDFTQPFTERTPRVVNAAKLHRAQDRKKANRFLVEGANSVEAAVATGAATDLFATERAADEFADIITTADYMDVFTHAITDQAAKHMSDTVHTTGLFAVCKPSLWTV
;
A
#
# COMPACT_ATOMS: atom_id res chain seq x y z
N MET A 1 -1.13 -12.94 10.78
CA MET A 1 -1.18 -11.56 10.30
C MET A 1 -0.70 -10.64 11.40
N SER A 2 0.15 -9.70 11.08
CA SER A 2 0.87 -9.06 12.14
C SER A 2 1.23 -7.62 11.84
N LEU A 3 0.20 -6.82 11.56
CA LEU A 3 0.41 -5.39 11.54
C LEU A 3 0.67 -4.93 12.98
N ASP A 4 1.79 -4.26 13.18
CA ASP A 4 2.20 -3.83 14.50
C ASP A 4 2.11 -2.31 14.58
N PHE A 5 1.07 -1.82 15.25
CA PHE A 5 0.84 -0.39 15.39
C PHE A 5 1.55 0.22 16.61
N THR A 6 2.36 -0.56 17.32
CA THR A 6 3.22 0.00 18.35
C THR A 6 4.44 0.68 17.73
N GLN A 7 4.85 0.25 16.53
CA GLN A 7 5.98 0.83 15.81
C GLN A 7 5.64 0.96 14.33
N PRO A 8 4.64 1.77 13.97
CA PRO A 8 4.24 1.90 12.58
C PRO A 8 5.27 2.70 11.79
N PHE A 9 5.29 2.48 10.48
CA PHE A 9 6.10 3.30 9.59
C PHE A 9 5.57 4.72 9.56
N THR A 10 6.49 5.68 9.54
CA THR A 10 6.16 7.09 9.47
C THR A 10 6.39 7.62 8.05
N GLU A 11 6.09 8.89 7.85
CA GLU A 11 6.34 9.56 6.56
C GLU A 11 7.84 9.63 6.23
N ARG A 12 8.70 9.37 7.19
CA ARG A 12 10.16 9.38 7.00
C ARG A 12 10.74 8.00 6.75
N THR A 13 9.96 6.96 6.97
CA THR A 13 10.42 5.60 6.75
C THR A 13 10.74 5.39 5.27
N PRO A 14 11.94 4.88 4.93
CA PRO A 14 12.35 4.77 3.52
C PRO A 14 11.33 4.05 2.64
N ARG A 15 10.70 3.01 3.11
CA ARG A 15 9.70 2.28 2.33
C ARG A 15 8.48 3.15 2.02
N VAL A 16 8.07 4.01 2.95
CA VAL A 16 6.98 4.96 2.72
C VAL A 16 7.42 6.05 1.75
N VAL A 17 8.64 6.57 1.93
CA VAL A 17 9.18 7.61 1.04
C VAL A 17 9.23 7.09 -0.39
N ASN A 18 9.73 5.88 -0.58
CA ASN A 18 9.84 5.29 -1.92
C ASN A 18 8.48 5.03 -2.55
N ALA A 19 7.51 4.58 -1.75
CA ALA A 19 6.15 4.36 -2.26
C ALA A 19 5.51 5.68 -2.69
N ALA A 20 5.68 6.73 -1.91
CA ALA A 20 5.12 8.05 -2.22
C ALA A 20 5.68 8.61 -3.53
N LYS A 21 6.94 8.31 -3.85
CA LYS A 21 7.55 8.77 -5.09
C LYS A 21 6.88 8.19 -6.34
N LEU A 22 6.16 7.10 -6.19
CA LEU A 22 5.52 6.42 -7.32
C LEU A 22 4.37 7.23 -7.93
N HIS A 23 4.00 8.36 -7.35
CA HIS A 23 3.09 9.29 -7.99
C HIS A 23 3.70 9.95 -9.23
N ARG A 24 5.02 9.95 -9.33
CA ARG A 24 5.72 10.53 -10.48
C ARG A 24 5.97 9.46 -11.53
N ALA A 25 5.67 9.78 -12.80
CA ALA A 25 5.83 8.84 -13.89
C ALA A 25 7.26 8.33 -14.01
N GLN A 26 8.25 9.22 -13.85
CA GLN A 26 9.65 8.82 -13.97
C GLN A 26 10.07 7.86 -12.86
N ASP A 27 9.54 8.03 -11.66
CA ASP A 27 9.86 7.14 -10.54
C ASP A 27 9.18 5.79 -10.71
N ARG A 28 7.94 5.76 -11.23
CA ARG A 28 7.26 4.50 -11.57
C ARG A 28 8.06 3.71 -12.58
N LYS A 29 8.54 4.40 -13.61
CA LYS A 29 9.31 3.77 -14.68
C LYS A 29 10.63 3.22 -14.15
N LYS A 30 11.31 4.00 -13.32
CA LYS A 30 12.61 3.63 -12.74
C LYS A 30 12.48 2.45 -11.80
N ALA A 31 11.46 2.45 -10.95
CA ALA A 31 11.23 1.37 -9.98
C ALA A 31 10.55 0.17 -10.58
N ASN A 32 9.90 0.34 -11.73
CA ASN A 32 9.03 -0.65 -12.34
C ASN A 32 7.93 -1.08 -11.36
N ARG A 33 7.30 -0.09 -10.76
CA ARG A 33 6.24 -0.28 -9.75
C ARG A 33 5.24 0.86 -9.87
N PHE A 34 4.03 0.64 -9.35
CA PHE A 34 3.05 1.72 -9.22
C PHE A 34 2.32 1.56 -7.90
N LEU A 35 1.65 2.64 -7.48
CA LEU A 35 0.95 2.71 -6.20
C LEU A 35 -0.54 2.84 -6.46
N VAL A 36 -1.35 2.07 -5.73
CA VAL A 36 -2.81 2.20 -5.76
C VAL A 36 -3.31 2.49 -4.35
N GLU A 37 -4.45 3.16 -4.27
CA GLU A 37 -5.07 3.53 -3.00
C GLU A 37 -6.53 3.14 -3.02
N GLY A 38 -7.05 2.71 -1.86
CA GLY A 38 -8.46 2.41 -1.67
C GLY A 38 -8.76 0.92 -1.77
N ALA A 39 -9.92 0.55 -1.18
CA ALA A 39 -10.29 -0.85 -1.00
C ALA A 39 -10.39 -1.61 -2.32
N ASN A 40 -11.09 -1.01 -3.31
CA ASN A 40 -11.31 -1.72 -4.58
C ASN A 40 -10.01 -1.98 -5.32
N SER A 41 -9.15 -0.98 -5.42
CA SER A 41 -7.88 -1.10 -6.14
C SER A 41 -6.92 -2.05 -5.43
N VAL A 42 -6.84 -1.93 -4.11
CA VAL A 42 -5.93 -2.76 -3.32
C VAL A 42 -6.39 -4.22 -3.34
N GLU A 43 -7.69 -4.44 -3.20
CA GLU A 43 -8.25 -5.80 -3.24
C GLU A 43 -7.95 -6.46 -4.59
N ALA A 44 -8.15 -5.74 -5.68
CA ALA A 44 -7.86 -6.25 -7.02
C ALA A 44 -6.37 -6.57 -7.18
N ALA A 45 -5.51 -5.70 -6.68
CA ALA A 45 -4.07 -5.90 -6.76
C ALA A 45 -3.63 -7.14 -6.00
N VAL A 46 -4.19 -7.35 -4.82
CA VAL A 46 -3.89 -8.53 -4.00
C VAL A 46 -4.39 -9.79 -4.69
N ALA A 47 -5.64 -9.77 -5.16
CA ALA A 47 -6.28 -10.94 -5.77
C ALA A 47 -5.56 -11.40 -7.04
N THR A 48 -5.02 -10.46 -7.82
CA THR A 48 -4.34 -10.81 -9.09
C THR A 48 -2.88 -11.16 -8.89
N GLY A 49 -2.35 -11.02 -7.68
CA GLY A 49 -0.93 -11.26 -7.41
C GLY A 49 -0.02 -10.11 -7.80
N ALA A 50 -0.58 -8.97 -8.18
CA ALA A 50 0.21 -7.82 -8.57
C ALA A 50 0.84 -7.09 -7.38
N ALA A 51 0.19 -7.13 -6.22
CA ALA A 51 0.66 -6.41 -5.04
C ALA A 51 1.91 -7.06 -4.45
N THR A 52 2.93 -6.25 -4.19
CA THR A 52 4.13 -6.71 -3.48
C THR A 52 4.09 -6.27 -2.02
N ASP A 53 3.54 -5.09 -1.76
CA ASP A 53 3.47 -4.49 -0.43
C ASP A 53 2.10 -3.88 -0.23
N LEU A 54 1.60 -3.96 1.00
CA LEU A 54 0.37 -3.33 1.41
C LEU A 54 0.66 -2.44 2.61
N PHE A 55 0.09 -1.24 2.63
CA PHE A 55 0.26 -0.28 3.72
C PHE A 55 -1.12 0.06 4.27
N ALA A 56 -1.27 0.06 5.58
CA ALA A 56 -2.56 0.36 6.20
C ALA A 56 -2.39 1.14 7.49
N THR A 57 -3.22 2.18 7.67
CA THR A 57 -3.37 2.82 8.96
C THR A 57 -4.14 1.90 9.89
N GLU A 58 -4.13 2.21 11.18
CA GLU A 58 -4.86 1.38 12.15
C GLU A 58 -6.35 1.33 11.84
N ARG A 59 -6.94 2.48 11.49
CA ARG A 59 -8.35 2.54 11.11
C ARG A 59 -8.64 1.71 9.86
N ALA A 60 -7.78 1.83 8.84
CA ALA A 60 -7.96 1.07 7.60
C ALA A 60 -7.78 -0.43 7.84
N ALA A 61 -6.84 -0.81 8.69
CA ALA A 61 -6.62 -2.21 9.01
C ALA A 61 -7.86 -2.84 9.67
N ASP A 62 -8.54 -2.04 10.49
CA ASP A 62 -9.78 -2.49 11.14
C ASP A 62 -10.93 -2.55 10.14
N GLU A 63 -11.09 -1.49 9.35
CA GLU A 63 -12.19 -1.38 8.40
C GLU A 63 -12.07 -2.40 7.25
N PHE A 64 -10.85 -2.67 6.79
CA PHE A 64 -10.59 -3.54 5.65
C PHE A 64 -9.83 -4.81 6.07
N ALA A 65 -10.18 -5.34 7.22
CA ALA A 65 -9.48 -6.51 7.79
C ALA A 65 -9.45 -7.71 6.84
N ASP A 66 -10.51 -7.90 6.05
CA ASP A 66 -10.57 -9.01 5.09
C ASP A 66 -9.49 -8.88 4.01
N ILE A 67 -9.26 -7.67 3.54
CA ILE A 67 -8.21 -7.43 2.53
C ILE A 67 -6.84 -7.71 3.11
N ILE A 68 -6.61 -7.28 4.35
CA ILE A 68 -5.34 -7.52 5.03
C ILE A 68 -5.10 -9.02 5.22
N THR A 69 -6.12 -9.75 5.62
CA THR A 69 -6.03 -11.19 5.81
C THR A 69 -5.69 -11.89 4.49
N THR A 70 -6.35 -11.48 3.40
CA THR A 70 -6.07 -12.05 2.07
C THR A 70 -4.65 -11.74 1.65
N ALA A 71 -4.19 -10.50 1.87
CA ALA A 71 -2.83 -10.09 1.52
C ALA A 71 -1.80 -10.95 2.26
N ASP A 72 -2.03 -11.19 3.54
CA ASP A 72 -1.14 -12.02 4.34
C ASP A 72 -1.11 -13.45 3.80
N TYR A 73 -2.27 -13.98 3.45
CA TYR A 73 -2.38 -15.32 2.87
C TYR A 73 -1.64 -15.42 1.54
N MET A 74 -1.64 -14.34 0.75
CA MET A 74 -0.99 -14.28 -0.55
C MET A 74 0.50 -13.90 -0.47
N ASP A 75 1.05 -13.87 0.73
CA ASP A 75 2.45 -13.53 0.98
C ASP A 75 2.83 -12.10 0.55
N VAL A 76 1.88 -11.19 0.60
CA VAL A 76 2.16 -9.77 0.39
C VAL A 76 2.74 -9.20 1.69
N PHE A 77 3.80 -8.41 1.58
CA PHE A 77 4.36 -7.74 2.76
C PHE A 77 3.39 -6.69 3.24
N THR A 78 2.94 -6.80 4.50
CA THR A 78 1.99 -5.84 5.07
C THR A 78 2.70 -4.94 6.07
N HIS A 79 2.40 -3.64 6.01
CA HIS A 79 3.08 -2.62 6.81
C HIS A 79 2.06 -1.73 7.50
N ALA A 80 2.20 -1.58 8.82
CA ALA A 80 1.44 -0.60 9.58
C ALA A 80 2.03 0.79 9.33
N ILE A 81 1.19 1.78 9.09
CA ILE A 81 1.64 3.15 8.86
C ILE A 81 0.85 4.12 9.73
N THR A 82 1.46 5.28 10.00
CA THR A 82 0.79 6.36 10.73
C THR A 82 -0.18 7.09 9.80
N ASP A 83 -1.10 7.85 10.38
CA ASP A 83 -2.00 8.70 9.59
C ASP A 83 -1.21 9.74 8.79
N GLN A 84 -0.12 10.24 9.35
CA GLN A 84 0.72 11.21 8.65
C GLN A 84 1.41 10.57 7.44
N ALA A 85 1.87 9.33 7.59
CA ALA A 85 2.43 8.58 6.47
C ALA A 85 1.39 8.39 5.36
N ALA A 86 0.16 8.07 5.74
CA ALA A 86 -0.93 7.89 4.77
C ALA A 86 -1.18 9.19 4.00
N LYS A 87 -1.19 10.33 4.68
CA LYS A 87 -1.35 11.63 4.01
C LYS A 87 -0.23 11.88 3.02
N HIS A 88 0.98 11.52 3.39
CA HIS A 88 2.15 11.69 2.52
C HIS A 88 2.09 10.80 1.28
N MET A 89 1.55 9.60 1.42
CA MET A 89 1.43 8.65 0.32
C MET A 89 0.23 8.91 -0.59
N SER A 90 -0.78 9.61 -0.07
CA SER A 90 -2.05 9.78 -0.79
C SER A 90 -1.97 10.92 -1.81
N ASP A 91 -2.72 10.73 -2.90
CA ASP A 91 -2.90 11.73 -3.95
C ASP A 91 -4.22 12.49 -3.77
N THR A 92 -4.93 12.21 -2.68
CA THR A 92 -6.25 12.81 -2.41
C THR A 92 -6.24 13.57 -1.09
N VAL A 93 -7.21 14.47 -0.95
CA VAL A 93 -7.36 15.26 0.29
C VAL A 93 -7.73 14.38 1.45
N HIS A 94 -8.61 13.40 1.22
CA HIS A 94 -9.05 12.45 2.25
C HIS A 94 -8.59 11.06 1.86
N THR A 95 -7.55 10.59 2.55
CA THR A 95 -7.02 9.26 2.26
C THR A 95 -7.86 8.18 2.93
N THR A 96 -7.96 7.03 2.24
CA THR A 96 -8.58 5.84 2.82
C THR A 96 -7.65 5.16 3.81
N GLY A 97 -6.35 5.48 3.76
CA GLY A 97 -5.35 4.86 4.61
C GLY A 97 -4.94 3.45 4.18
N LEU A 98 -5.37 3.02 3.00
CA LEU A 98 -5.05 1.69 2.48
C LEU A 98 -4.39 1.82 1.11
N PHE A 99 -3.19 1.26 0.96
CA PHE A 99 -2.38 1.39 -0.25
C PHE A 99 -1.72 0.07 -0.59
N ALA A 100 -1.40 -0.11 -1.88
CA ALA A 100 -0.56 -1.23 -2.31
C ALA A 100 0.44 -0.76 -3.35
N VAL A 101 1.66 -1.29 -3.26
CA VAL A 101 2.68 -1.15 -4.30
C VAL A 101 2.59 -2.39 -5.18
N CYS A 102 2.55 -2.19 -6.48
CA CYS A 102 2.24 -3.24 -7.43
C CYS A 102 3.28 -3.36 -8.53
N LYS A 103 3.41 -4.56 -9.09
CA LYS A 103 4.24 -4.84 -10.26
C LYS A 103 3.41 -4.65 -11.52
N PRO A 104 3.80 -3.75 -12.43
CA PRO A 104 3.00 -3.50 -13.64
C PRO A 104 2.86 -4.72 -14.54
N SER A 105 3.88 -5.57 -14.59
CA SER A 105 3.90 -6.71 -15.50
C SER A 105 2.78 -7.70 -15.24
N LEU A 106 2.21 -7.71 -14.04
CA LEU A 106 1.13 -8.61 -13.69
C LEU A 106 -0.25 -8.06 -14.06
N TRP A 107 -0.28 -6.85 -14.62
CA TRP A 107 -1.51 -6.18 -15.07
C TRP A 107 -1.64 -6.15 -16.58
N THR A 108 -0.63 -6.63 -17.29
CA THR A 108 -0.69 -6.64 -18.75
C THR A 108 -1.60 -7.74 -19.22
N VAL A 109 -2.27 -7.48 -20.26
CA VAL A 109 -3.23 -8.38 -20.87
C VAL A 109 -2.63 -8.96 -22.14
#